data_8213c0a208570d4f79197792e8270e14
#
_entry.id   8213c0a208570d4f79197792e8270e14
#
_cell.length_a   1.000
_cell.length_b   1.000
_cell.length_c   1.000
_cell.angle_alpha   90.00
_cell.angle_beta   90.00
_cell.angle_gamma   90.00
#
_symmetry.space_group_name_H-M   'P 1'
#
loop_
_entity.id
_entity.type
_entity.pdbx_description
1 polymer ?
#
loop_
_entity_poly.entity_id
_entity_poly.type
_entity_poly.pdbx_seq_one_letter_code
_entity_poly.pdbx_strand_id
1 'polypeptide(L)'
;IADIDVYNNELYIGAEYFMDGVGKNIQVAVYDGDTLELKRTFPFEPESGQLECSGIAVNPDNGTVWMCSWVGEESGRYLYSYDLKTGEYKGKVHMQMPPQWLQGIAYYNGSFYMTADDGTADDKEPDHLYRTTIKDGATDCIVTLERTFDDVTLQGEIEGITVTDSQMLI
;
A
#
# COMPACT_ATOMS: atom_id res chain seq x y z
N ILE A 1 -5.81 -11.76 1.67
CA ILE A 1 -5.48 -10.60 2.53
C ILE A 1 -4.09 -10.17 2.10
N ALA A 2 -3.97 -8.94 1.70
CA ALA A 2 -2.71 -8.38 1.26
C ALA A 2 -2.00 -7.65 2.43
N ASP A 3 -2.67 -6.66 3.02
CA ASP A 3 -2.09 -5.85 4.09
C ASP A 3 -3.18 -5.30 5.00
N ILE A 4 -2.80 -4.79 6.18
CA ILE A 4 -3.72 -4.28 7.20
C ILE A 4 -3.19 -2.97 7.76
N ASP A 5 -4.06 -1.97 7.86
CA ASP A 5 -3.80 -0.77 8.64
C ASP A 5 -4.90 -0.53 9.69
N VAL A 6 -4.56 0.22 10.74
CA VAL A 6 -5.44 0.45 11.89
C VAL A 6 -5.67 1.94 12.11
N TYR A 7 -6.93 2.35 12.13
CA TYR A 7 -7.28 3.73 12.46
C TYR A 7 -8.61 3.81 13.23
N ASN A 8 -8.64 4.57 14.33
CA ASN A 8 -9.84 4.77 15.16
C ASN A 8 -10.55 3.47 15.57
N ASN A 9 -9.80 2.47 16.00
CA ASN A 9 -10.31 1.16 16.39
C ASN A 9 -11.02 0.42 15.23
N GLU A 10 -10.65 0.71 14.01
CA GLU A 10 -11.08 -0.02 12.82
C GLU A 10 -9.87 -0.63 12.13
N LEU A 11 -10.01 -1.87 11.66
CA LEU A 11 -9.03 -2.56 10.84
C LEU A 11 -9.42 -2.37 9.38
N TYR A 12 -8.52 -1.80 8.61
CA TYR A 12 -8.65 -1.63 7.16
C TYR A 12 -7.82 -2.71 6.49
N ILE A 13 -8.47 -3.61 5.79
CA ILE A 13 -7.83 -4.80 5.20
C ILE A 13 -7.96 -4.73 3.70
N GLY A 14 -6.84 -4.72 2.99
CA GLY A 14 -6.78 -4.99 1.57
C GLY A 14 -7.09 -6.45 1.30
N ALA A 15 -8.14 -6.74 0.55
CA ALA A 15 -8.61 -8.09 0.30
C ALA A 15 -8.82 -8.34 -1.20
N GLU A 16 -8.36 -9.48 -1.66
CA GLU A 16 -8.51 -9.91 -3.04
C GLU A 16 -8.35 -11.43 -3.19
N TYR A 17 -8.70 -11.93 -4.36
CA TYR A 17 -8.26 -13.22 -4.87
C TYR A 17 -7.18 -13.00 -5.91
N PHE A 18 -5.95 -13.36 -5.61
CA PHE A 18 -4.86 -13.28 -6.56
C PHE A 18 -4.78 -14.58 -7.37
N MET A 19 -5.04 -14.48 -8.67
CA MET A 19 -5.02 -15.62 -9.58
C MET A 19 -4.41 -15.22 -10.92
N ASP A 20 -3.45 -16.00 -11.39
CA ASP A 20 -2.82 -15.82 -12.70
C ASP A 20 -2.20 -14.42 -12.88
N GLY A 21 -1.56 -13.88 -11.83
CA GLY A 21 -0.92 -12.57 -11.87
C GLY A 21 -1.88 -11.38 -11.78
N VAL A 22 -3.15 -11.61 -11.48
CA VAL A 22 -4.17 -10.55 -11.38
C VAL A 22 -5.02 -10.73 -10.14
N GLY A 23 -5.21 -9.65 -9.41
CA GLY A 23 -6.17 -9.58 -8.31
C GLY A 23 -7.60 -9.56 -8.83
N LYS A 24 -8.47 -10.31 -8.20
CA LYS A 24 -9.90 -10.31 -8.49
C LYS A 24 -10.66 -9.96 -7.24
N ASN A 25 -11.77 -9.25 -7.40
CA ASN A 25 -12.60 -8.81 -6.30
C ASN A 25 -11.82 -7.97 -5.27
N ILE A 26 -10.95 -7.09 -5.76
CA ILE A 26 -10.19 -6.17 -4.93
C ILE A 26 -11.16 -5.30 -4.15
N GLN A 27 -10.95 -5.18 -2.84
CA GLN A 27 -11.78 -4.36 -1.98
C GLN A 27 -11.05 -4.00 -0.69
N VAL A 28 -11.49 -2.94 -0.05
CA VAL A 28 -11.12 -2.67 1.34
C VAL A 28 -12.23 -3.19 2.24
N ALA A 29 -11.90 -4.12 3.11
CA ALA A 29 -12.81 -4.62 4.14
C ALA A 29 -12.49 -3.93 5.47
N VAL A 30 -13.49 -3.34 6.10
CA VAL A 30 -13.32 -2.62 7.37
C VAL A 30 -13.99 -3.40 8.48
N TYR A 31 -13.21 -3.75 9.49
CA TYR A 31 -13.66 -4.51 10.66
C TYR A 31 -13.57 -3.64 11.92
N ASP A 32 -14.39 -3.98 12.89
CA ASP A 32 -14.26 -3.43 14.24
C ASP A 32 -13.01 -4.01 14.91
N GLY A 33 -12.19 -3.15 15.54
CA GLY A 33 -10.92 -3.55 16.13
C GLY A 33 -11.03 -4.42 17.37
N ASP A 34 -12.14 -4.34 18.10
CA ASP A 34 -12.36 -5.12 19.32
C ASP A 34 -13.07 -6.43 19.05
N THR A 35 -14.12 -6.39 18.22
CA THR A 35 -15.01 -7.55 18.00
C THR A 35 -14.63 -8.37 16.77
N LEU A 36 -13.84 -7.80 15.85
CA LEU A 36 -13.50 -8.34 14.53
C LEU A 36 -14.75 -8.60 13.67
N GLU A 37 -15.83 -7.88 13.90
CA GLU A 37 -17.03 -7.93 13.07
C GLU A 37 -16.85 -7.04 11.84
N LEU A 38 -17.23 -7.54 10.67
CA LEU A 38 -17.23 -6.77 9.43
C LEU A 38 -18.23 -5.61 9.52
N LYS A 39 -17.75 -4.39 9.38
CA LYS A 39 -18.57 -3.17 9.41
C LYS A 39 -19.02 -2.73 8.03
N ARG A 40 -18.11 -2.72 7.08
CA ARG A 40 -18.36 -2.29 5.70
C ARG A 40 -17.27 -2.76 4.75
N THR A 41 -17.55 -2.68 3.47
CA THR A 41 -16.55 -2.84 2.40
C THR A 41 -16.58 -1.64 1.48
N PHE A 42 -15.43 -1.30 0.92
CA PHE A 42 -15.32 -0.29 -0.12
C PHE A 42 -15.38 -0.97 -1.49
N PRO A 43 -16.23 -0.50 -2.38
CA PRO A 43 -16.25 -1.03 -3.73
C PRO A 43 -14.95 -0.65 -4.44
N PHE A 44 -14.39 -1.62 -5.12
CA PHE A 44 -13.29 -1.38 -6.05
C PHE A 44 -13.78 -0.60 -7.27
N GLU A 45 -12.95 0.35 -7.73
CA GLU A 45 -13.23 1.11 -8.96
C GLU A 45 -12.52 0.47 -10.17
N PRO A 46 -13.23 -0.25 -11.04
CA PRO A 46 -12.61 -0.95 -12.17
C PRO A 46 -11.87 -0.02 -13.14
N GLU A 47 -12.35 1.22 -13.30
CA GLU A 47 -11.73 2.21 -14.19
C GLU A 47 -10.42 2.78 -13.64
N SER A 48 -10.09 2.49 -12.37
CA SER A 48 -8.80 2.89 -11.80
C SER A 48 -7.61 2.26 -12.53
N GLY A 49 -7.82 1.08 -13.10
CA GLY A 49 -6.76 0.26 -13.68
C GLY A 49 -5.90 -0.48 -12.66
N GLN A 50 -6.30 -0.48 -11.38
CA GLN A 50 -5.65 -1.28 -10.35
C GLN A 50 -5.92 -2.76 -10.60
N LEU A 51 -4.86 -3.57 -10.65
CA LEU A 51 -4.96 -5.01 -10.94
C LEU A 51 -4.83 -5.88 -9.70
N GLU A 52 -4.36 -5.30 -8.59
CA GLU A 52 -4.08 -6.05 -7.36
C GLU A 52 -3.89 -5.07 -6.20
N CYS A 53 -3.93 -5.56 -4.95
CA CYS A 53 -3.69 -4.78 -3.75
C CYS A 53 -2.66 -5.51 -2.87
N SER A 54 -1.41 -5.05 -2.89
CA SER A 54 -0.35 -5.58 -2.01
C SER A 54 -0.23 -4.83 -0.69
N GLY A 55 -0.59 -3.56 -0.66
CA GLY A 55 -0.49 -2.74 0.54
C GLY A 55 -1.64 -1.76 0.72
N ILE A 56 -1.93 -1.42 1.99
CA ILE A 56 -2.99 -0.49 2.36
C ILE A 56 -2.51 0.46 3.48
N ALA A 57 -2.83 1.74 3.37
CA ALA A 57 -2.54 2.74 4.39
C ALA A 57 -3.69 3.73 4.56
N VAL A 58 -4.01 4.08 5.80
CA VAL A 58 -4.93 5.16 6.13
C VAL A 58 -4.16 6.46 6.28
N ASN A 59 -4.59 7.50 5.57
CA ASN A 59 -4.13 8.86 5.78
C ASN A 59 -5.20 9.63 6.56
N PRO A 60 -5.03 9.80 7.88
CA PRO A 60 -6.00 10.50 8.72
C PRO A 60 -6.04 12.00 8.47
N ASP A 61 -4.97 12.59 7.96
CA ASP A 61 -4.85 14.04 7.79
C ASP A 61 -5.85 14.59 6.77
N ASN A 62 -6.15 13.79 5.74
CA ASN A 62 -7.13 14.18 4.72
C ASN A 62 -8.30 13.19 4.56
N GLY A 63 -8.37 12.18 5.42
CA GLY A 63 -9.49 11.23 5.45
C GLY A 63 -9.55 10.32 4.23
N THR A 64 -8.42 9.79 3.81
CA THR A 64 -8.31 8.86 2.69
C THR A 64 -7.68 7.53 3.09
N VAL A 65 -7.99 6.49 2.34
CA VAL A 65 -7.27 5.21 2.37
C VAL A 65 -6.58 5.01 1.03
N TRP A 66 -5.36 4.51 1.09
CA TRP A 66 -4.50 4.32 -0.07
C TRP A 66 -4.13 2.86 -0.25
N MET A 67 -4.00 2.45 -1.49
CA MET A 67 -3.53 1.11 -1.86
C MET A 67 -2.38 1.21 -2.85
N CYS A 68 -1.46 0.25 -2.78
CA CYS A 68 -0.45 0.01 -3.81
C CYS A 68 -0.67 -1.35 -4.47
N SER A 69 0.10 -1.63 -5.51
CA SER A 69 0.01 -2.86 -6.29
C SER A 69 1.41 -3.44 -6.49
N TRP A 70 1.55 -4.73 -6.17
CA TRP A 70 2.76 -5.50 -6.46
C TRP A 70 2.92 -5.78 -7.94
N VAL A 71 1.81 -5.99 -8.64
CA VAL A 71 1.83 -6.27 -10.07
C VAL A 71 2.51 -5.15 -10.83
N GLY A 72 3.54 -5.49 -11.57
CA GLY A 72 4.30 -4.55 -12.39
C GLY A 72 3.47 -3.87 -13.49
N GLU A 73 4.15 -3.31 -14.46
CA GLU A 73 3.57 -2.57 -15.58
C GLU A 73 2.79 -1.33 -15.13
N GLU A 74 1.59 -1.14 -15.67
CA GLU A 74 0.80 0.07 -15.44
C GLU A 74 0.27 0.15 -13.99
N SER A 75 -0.23 -0.95 -13.44
CA SER A 75 -0.85 -0.97 -12.11
C SER A 75 0.14 -0.61 -10.99
N GLY A 76 1.34 -1.14 -11.04
CA GLY A 76 2.38 -0.89 -10.04
C GLY A 76 3.00 0.52 -10.10
N ARG A 77 2.60 1.35 -11.07
CA ARG A 77 3.09 2.72 -11.19
C ARG A 77 2.29 3.75 -10.42
N TYR A 78 1.19 3.35 -9.79
CA TYR A 78 0.27 4.26 -9.13
C TYR A 78 0.01 3.89 -7.69
N LEU A 79 -0.28 4.91 -6.89
CA LEU A 79 -0.96 4.78 -5.61
C LEU A 79 -2.42 5.19 -5.81
N TYR A 80 -3.34 4.37 -5.32
CA TYR A 80 -4.78 4.51 -5.52
C TYR A 80 -5.45 4.98 -4.24
N SER A 81 -6.32 6.00 -4.32
CA SER A 81 -6.94 6.60 -3.14
C SER A 81 -8.46 6.54 -3.17
N TYR A 82 -9.03 6.32 -1.98
CA TYR A 82 -10.45 6.24 -1.72
C TYR A 82 -10.80 7.09 -0.50
N ASP A 83 -12.01 7.61 -0.48
CA ASP A 83 -12.52 8.32 0.69
C ASP A 83 -12.71 7.35 1.87
N LEU A 84 -12.16 7.70 3.02
CA LEU A 84 -12.14 6.85 4.21
C LEU A 84 -13.53 6.51 4.76
N LYS A 85 -14.51 7.41 4.57
CA LYS A 85 -15.87 7.25 5.11
C LYS A 85 -16.82 6.61 4.11
N THR A 86 -16.75 7.06 2.86
CA THR A 86 -17.72 6.65 1.83
C THR A 86 -17.22 5.50 0.97
N GLY A 87 -15.90 5.27 0.91
CA GLY A 87 -15.27 4.33 -0.01
C GLY A 87 -15.27 4.80 -1.46
N GLU A 88 -15.63 6.06 -1.72
CA GLU A 88 -15.62 6.61 -3.06
C GLU A 88 -14.18 6.74 -3.59
N TYR A 89 -13.97 6.29 -4.82
CA TYR A 89 -12.68 6.45 -5.49
C TYR A 89 -12.35 7.93 -5.69
N LYS A 90 -11.18 8.36 -5.24
CA LYS A 90 -10.72 9.75 -5.30
C LYS A 90 -9.74 10.00 -6.44
N GLY A 91 -9.15 8.94 -6.97
CA GLY A 91 -8.16 9.02 -8.03
C GLY A 91 -6.91 8.21 -7.73
N LYS A 92 -5.94 8.32 -8.63
CA LYS A 92 -4.62 7.72 -8.49
C LYS A 92 -3.53 8.74 -8.73
N VAL A 93 -2.37 8.51 -8.10
CA VAL A 93 -1.18 9.35 -8.21
C VAL A 93 -0.07 8.53 -8.84
N HIS A 94 0.49 9.02 -9.94
CA HIS A 94 1.60 8.40 -10.62
C HIS A 94 2.90 8.59 -9.84
N MET A 95 3.61 7.51 -9.57
CA MET A 95 4.94 7.55 -8.98
C MET A 95 5.97 7.78 -10.08
N GLN A 96 6.69 8.88 -10.01
CA GLN A 96 7.85 9.10 -10.88
C GLN A 96 9.00 8.23 -10.35
N MET A 97 9.55 7.38 -11.18
CA MET A 97 10.51 6.32 -10.80
C MET A 97 9.87 5.34 -9.79
N PRO A 98 8.85 4.61 -10.21
CA PRO A 98 8.12 3.72 -9.31
C PRO A 98 9.03 2.59 -8.83
N PRO A 99 8.99 2.25 -7.53
CA PRO A 99 9.58 1.02 -7.04
C PRO A 99 8.95 -0.18 -7.72
N GLN A 100 9.69 -1.26 -7.84
CA GLN A 100 9.13 -2.50 -8.38
C GLN A 100 8.67 -3.40 -7.23
N TRP A 101 7.58 -4.11 -7.45
CA TRP A 101 7.03 -5.08 -6.52
C TRP A 101 6.83 -4.53 -5.10
N LEU A 102 5.97 -3.51 -5.00
CA LEU A 102 5.57 -2.95 -3.70
C LEU A 102 4.85 -4.01 -2.86
N GLN A 103 5.32 -4.26 -1.65
CA GLN A 103 4.77 -5.25 -0.74
C GLN A 103 3.96 -4.63 0.41
N GLY A 104 4.29 -3.41 0.82
CA GLY A 104 3.57 -2.74 1.88
C GLY A 104 3.63 -1.22 1.77
N ILE A 105 2.68 -0.56 2.42
CA ILE A 105 2.62 0.90 2.51
C ILE A 105 2.13 1.33 3.88
N ALA A 106 2.74 2.36 4.47
CA ALA A 106 2.28 2.99 5.70
C ALA A 106 2.28 4.51 5.56
N TYR A 107 1.36 5.17 6.24
CA TYR A 107 1.34 6.64 6.33
C TYR A 107 1.83 7.11 7.69
N TYR A 108 2.78 8.04 7.69
CA TYR A 108 3.25 8.66 8.91
C TYR A 108 3.73 10.08 8.67
N ASN A 109 3.23 11.02 9.47
CA ASN A 109 3.67 12.41 9.53
C ASN A 109 3.80 13.09 8.15
N GLY A 110 2.75 13.00 7.34
CA GLY A 110 2.67 13.66 6.04
C GLY A 110 3.34 12.92 4.88
N SER A 111 3.85 11.72 5.11
CA SER A 111 4.54 10.92 4.10
C SER A 111 4.03 9.48 4.06
N PHE A 112 4.10 8.88 2.89
CA PHE A 112 3.94 7.43 2.71
C PHE A 112 5.32 6.77 2.67
N TYR A 113 5.44 5.66 3.37
CA TYR A 113 6.60 4.78 3.37
C TYR A 113 6.20 3.47 2.71
N MET A 114 7.03 2.95 1.84
CA MET A 114 6.72 1.79 1.02
C MET A 114 7.87 0.80 1.05
N THR A 115 7.56 -0.46 1.28
CA THR A 115 8.51 -1.56 1.11
C THR A 115 8.42 -2.12 -0.29
N ALA A 116 9.55 -2.46 -0.87
CA ALA A 116 9.62 -3.02 -2.21
C ALA A 116 10.66 -4.12 -2.27
N ASP A 117 10.26 -5.24 -2.85
CA ASP A 117 11.14 -6.34 -3.24
C ASP A 117 11.64 -6.05 -4.67
N ASP A 118 12.68 -5.22 -4.80
CA ASP A 118 13.22 -4.77 -6.09
C ASP A 118 13.99 -5.86 -6.85
N GLY A 119 13.84 -7.07 -6.46
CA GLY A 119 14.34 -8.27 -7.11
C GLY A 119 13.43 -9.43 -6.79
N THR A 120 13.86 -10.61 -7.10
CA THR A 120 13.25 -11.80 -6.53
C THR A 120 14.12 -12.27 -5.36
N ALA A 121 13.54 -12.93 -4.37
CA ALA A 121 14.27 -13.52 -3.25
C ALA A 121 15.45 -14.40 -3.71
N ASP A 122 15.38 -14.94 -4.91
CA ASP A 122 16.40 -15.77 -5.54
C ASP A 122 17.54 -14.96 -6.14
N ASP A 123 17.34 -13.71 -6.49
CA ASP A 123 18.31 -12.87 -7.19
C ASP A 123 19.35 -12.23 -6.26
N LYS A 124 19.12 -12.32 -4.96
CA LYS A 124 19.98 -11.70 -3.93
C LYS A 124 20.14 -10.19 -4.08
N GLU A 125 19.17 -9.56 -4.70
CA GLU A 125 19.05 -8.11 -4.69
C GLU A 125 18.51 -7.68 -3.33
N PRO A 126 19.04 -6.63 -2.74
CA PRO A 126 18.52 -6.14 -1.46
C PRO A 126 17.18 -5.44 -1.64
N ASP A 127 16.28 -5.69 -0.71
CA ASP A 127 15.02 -4.98 -0.62
C ASP A 127 15.20 -3.50 -0.26
N HIS A 128 14.19 -2.71 -0.51
CA HIS A 128 14.26 -1.27 -0.33
C HIS A 128 13.09 -0.70 0.46
N LEU A 129 13.37 0.39 1.16
CA LEU A 129 12.39 1.29 1.75
C LEU A 129 12.37 2.59 0.97
N TYR A 130 11.20 2.98 0.51
CA TYR A 130 10.98 4.25 -0.18
C TYR A 130 10.06 5.17 0.60
N ARG A 131 10.13 6.46 0.27
CA ARG A 131 9.24 7.47 0.82
C ARG A 131 8.71 8.39 -0.28
N THR A 132 7.46 8.81 -0.12
CA THR A 132 6.87 9.88 -0.93
C THR A 132 5.96 10.76 -0.09
N THR A 133 5.82 12.02 -0.50
CA THR A 133 4.84 12.96 0.03
C THR A 133 3.90 13.35 -1.09
N ILE A 134 2.60 13.17 -0.89
CA ILE A 134 1.58 13.48 -1.87
C ILE A 134 0.83 14.72 -1.43
N LYS A 135 0.85 15.76 -2.27
CA LYS A 135 0.09 16.98 -2.04
C LYS A 135 -1.36 16.80 -2.47
N ASP A 136 -2.27 17.50 -1.83
CA ASP A 136 -3.68 17.48 -2.23
C ASP A 136 -3.86 17.88 -3.70
N GLY A 137 -4.60 17.03 -4.41
CA GLY A 137 -4.86 17.23 -5.84
C GLY A 137 -3.68 16.91 -6.77
N ALA A 138 -2.59 16.35 -6.25
CA ALA A 138 -1.48 15.93 -7.11
C ALA A 138 -1.87 14.72 -7.96
N THR A 139 -1.41 14.72 -9.21
CA THR A 139 -1.50 13.57 -10.15
C THR A 139 -0.22 12.76 -10.21
N ASP A 140 0.87 13.33 -9.69
CA ASP A 140 2.21 12.75 -9.69
C ASP A 140 2.90 12.97 -8.35
N CYS A 141 3.77 12.04 -7.96
CA CYS A 141 4.65 12.20 -6.82
C CYS A 141 6.06 11.71 -7.13
N ILE A 142 7.02 12.25 -6.39
CA ILE A 142 8.42 11.82 -6.45
C ILE A 142 8.66 10.82 -5.34
N VAL A 143 9.18 9.66 -5.70
CA VAL A 143 9.57 8.61 -4.76
C VAL A 143 11.06 8.72 -4.48
N THR A 144 11.43 8.66 -3.22
CA THR A 144 12.82 8.76 -2.75
C THR A 144 13.21 7.48 -2.04
N LEU A 145 14.37 6.91 -2.39
CA LEU A 145 14.97 5.80 -1.67
C LEU A 145 15.44 6.28 -0.29
N GLU A 146 14.95 5.65 0.78
CA GLU A 146 15.31 5.94 2.17
C GLU A 146 16.34 4.95 2.70
N ARG A 147 16.20 3.67 2.35
CA ARG A 147 17.10 2.61 2.83
C ARG A 147 17.18 1.45 1.83
N THR A 148 18.38 0.89 1.72
CA THR A 148 18.64 -0.42 1.13
C THR A 148 18.93 -1.40 2.26
N PHE A 149 18.32 -2.58 2.26
CA PHE A 149 18.46 -3.60 3.31
C PHE A 149 19.57 -4.61 2.98
N ASP A 150 20.76 -4.11 2.65
CA ASP A 150 21.94 -4.91 2.33
C ASP A 150 22.63 -5.54 3.55
N ASP A 151 22.21 -5.17 4.75
CA ASP A 151 22.69 -5.63 6.05
C ASP A 151 21.85 -6.75 6.68
N VAL A 152 20.77 -7.16 6.01
CA VAL A 152 19.89 -8.25 6.45
C VAL A 152 19.96 -9.44 5.48
N THR A 153 19.23 -10.52 5.79
CA THR A 153 19.22 -11.70 4.93
C THR A 153 18.75 -11.36 3.51
N LEU A 154 19.56 -11.69 2.52
CA LEU A 154 19.21 -11.55 1.11
C LEU A 154 18.36 -12.74 0.57
N GLN A 155 17.74 -13.50 1.45
CA GLN A 155 16.91 -14.67 1.13
C GLN A 155 15.55 -14.54 1.82
N GLY A 156 14.77 -13.63 1.39
CA GLY A 156 13.43 -13.39 1.91
C GLY A 156 12.88 -12.17 1.20
N GLU A 157 11.60 -12.07 1.16
CA GLU A 157 10.90 -10.91 0.66
C GLU A 157 10.54 -10.00 1.83
N ILE A 158 10.76 -8.71 1.64
CA ILE A 158 10.24 -7.71 2.55
C ILE A 158 8.74 -7.62 2.32
N GLU A 159 7.95 -7.69 3.39
CA GLU A 159 6.49 -7.68 3.29
C GLU A 159 5.92 -6.34 3.78
N GLY A 160 5.08 -6.38 4.78
CA GLY A 160 4.39 -5.23 5.30
C GLY A 160 5.26 -4.23 6.05
N ILE A 161 4.71 -3.05 6.28
CA ILE A 161 5.34 -1.98 7.06
C ILE A 161 4.31 -1.32 7.97
N THR A 162 4.72 -1.02 9.19
CA THR A 162 3.93 -0.19 10.09
C THR A 162 4.79 0.81 10.84
N VAL A 163 4.23 1.94 11.23
CA VAL A 163 4.92 2.98 11.98
C VAL A 163 4.19 3.26 13.28
N THR A 164 4.91 3.14 14.38
CA THR A 164 4.46 3.55 15.71
C THR A 164 5.03 4.93 16.07
N ASP A 165 4.68 5.47 17.23
CA ASP A 165 5.17 6.79 17.69
C ASP A 165 6.70 6.89 17.75
N SER A 166 7.41 5.79 17.82
CA SER A 166 8.86 5.77 18.03
C SER A 166 9.64 4.81 17.13
N GLN A 167 8.97 3.96 16.38
CA GLN A 167 9.62 2.89 15.61
C GLN A 167 8.88 2.65 14.29
N MET A 168 9.67 2.30 13.29
CA MET A 168 9.18 1.69 12.06
C MET A 168 9.48 0.19 12.17
N LEU A 169 8.45 -0.61 11.94
CA LEU A 169 8.54 -2.08 11.93
C LEU A 169 8.32 -2.55 10.49
N ILE A 170 9.21 -3.38 10.02
CA ILE A 170 9.22 -3.93 8.66
C ILE A 170 9.46 -5.42 8.78
#